data_beb0804244d235cdd84b0c5976d90c53
#
_entry.id   beb0804244d235cdd84b0c5976d90c53
#
_cell.length_a   1.000
_cell.length_b   1.000
_cell.length_c   1.000
_cell.angle_alpha   90.00
_cell.angle_beta   90.00
_cell.angle_gamma   90.00
#
_symmetry.space_group_name_H-M   'P 1'
#
loop_
_entity.id
_entity.type
_entity.pdbx_description
1 polymer ?
#
loop_
_entity_poly.entity_id
_entity_poly.type
_entity_poly.pdbx_seq_one_letter_code
_entity_poly.pdbx_strand_id
1 'polypeptide(L)'
;EGIAAGDILLICDPVHGTIFQATGVDPDTIQHQASGTPGNIDATLPPNVYTENAVISRLHPVRWYIGYNGRSDSDGNKLTSLYRVTLTSGADATPDPDEILEVVTGMTLQYHVKGTADYADPPVAWADVDAVLIGLNLASRDKVGTDRQTLKREYEHVVAIRSRAP
;
A
#
# COMPACT_ATOMS: atom_id res chain seq x y z
N GLU A 1 5.54 -19.42 -8.91
CA GLU A 1 4.61 -19.86 -7.85
C GLU A 1 3.18 -19.68 -8.36
N GLY A 2 2.35 -20.75 -8.31
CA GLY A 2 0.99 -20.71 -8.84
C GLY A 2 0.02 -19.90 -7.99
N ILE A 3 -1.18 -19.62 -8.50
CA ILE A 3 -2.30 -19.04 -7.76
C ILE A 3 -2.80 -20.07 -6.73
N ALA A 4 -3.13 -19.63 -5.52
CA ALA A 4 -3.64 -20.44 -4.43
C ALA A 4 -4.94 -19.86 -3.85
N ALA A 5 -5.71 -20.69 -3.16
CA ALA A 5 -6.87 -20.22 -2.41
C ALA A 5 -6.42 -19.22 -1.34
N GLY A 6 -7.15 -18.12 -1.20
CA GLY A 6 -6.82 -17.00 -0.33
C GLY A 6 -6.06 -15.86 -1.04
N ASP A 7 -5.49 -16.09 -2.23
CA ASP A 7 -4.80 -15.04 -2.99
C ASP A 7 -5.76 -13.90 -3.38
N ILE A 8 -5.26 -12.66 -3.28
CA ILE A 8 -5.95 -11.51 -3.83
C ILE A 8 -5.52 -11.36 -5.28
N LEU A 9 -6.48 -11.38 -6.16
CA LEU A 9 -6.29 -11.38 -7.60
C LEU A 9 -6.91 -10.14 -8.25
N LEU A 10 -6.30 -9.71 -9.33
CA LEU A 10 -6.86 -8.75 -10.28
C LEU A 10 -7.16 -9.51 -11.57
N ILE A 11 -8.41 -9.52 -11.99
CA ILE A 11 -8.78 -9.85 -13.37
C ILE A 11 -8.97 -8.55 -14.14
N CYS A 12 -8.38 -8.43 -15.30
CA CYS A 12 -8.53 -7.26 -16.16
C CYS A 12 -8.51 -7.60 -17.64
N ASP A 13 -9.22 -6.80 -18.40
CA ASP A 13 -9.16 -6.69 -19.86
C ASP A 13 -8.91 -5.21 -20.24
N PRO A 14 -8.87 -4.80 -21.50
CA PRO A 14 -8.63 -3.40 -21.88
C PRO A 14 -9.66 -2.39 -21.37
N VAL A 15 -10.83 -2.84 -20.91
CA VAL A 15 -11.97 -1.98 -20.53
C VAL A 15 -12.32 -2.12 -19.05
N HIS A 16 -12.15 -3.31 -18.47
CA HIS A 16 -12.64 -3.65 -17.13
C HIS A 16 -11.52 -4.19 -16.23
N GLY A 17 -11.65 -3.96 -14.94
CA GLY A 17 -10.79 -4.55 -13.93
C GLY A 17 -11.55 -4.80 -12.63
N THR A 18 -11.40 -6.00 -12.05
CA THR A 18 -12.00 -6.37 -10.78
C THR A 18 -10.99 -7.04 -9.88
N ILE A 19 -10.95 -6.62 -8.61
CA ILE A 19 -10.14 -7.25 -7.56
C ILE A 19 -11.05 -8.21 -6.79
N PHE A 20 -10.57 -9.45 -6.58
CA PHE A 20 -11.28 -10.46 -5.82
C PHE A 20 -10.33 -11.38 -5.08
N GLN A 21 -10.82 -12.11 -4.10
CA GLN A 21 -10.07 -13.17 -3.41
C GLN A 21 -10.46 -14.52 -4.00
N ALA A 22 -9.45 -15.33 -4.38
CA ALA A 22 -9.68 -16.72 -4.75
C ALA A 22 -10.17 -17.52 -3.53
N THR A 23 -11.33 -18.16 -3.61
CA THR A 23 -11.86 -19.00 -2.53
C THR A 23 -11.54 -20.47 -2.72
N GLY A 24 -11.11 -20.85 -3.91
CA GLY A 24 -10.60 -22.16 -4.27
C GLY A 24 -9.89 -22.08 -5.61
N VAL A 25 -9.00 -23.03 -5.87
CA VAL A 25 -8.25 -23.12 -7.13
C VAL A 25 -8.19 -24.59 -7.54
N ASP A 26 -8.74 -24.88 -8.71
CA ASP A 26 -8.65 -26.16 -9.41
C ASP A 26 -7.75 -25.99 -10.65
N PRO A 27 -7.33 -27.06 -11.31
CA PRO A 27 -6.41 -26.95 -12.45
C PRO A 27 -6.85 -25.96 -13.54
N ASP A 28 -8.16 -25.86 -13.79
CA ASP A 28 -8.74 -25.05 -14.86
C ASP A 28 -9.70 -23.96 -14.36
N THR A 29 -9.83 -23.79 -13.03
CA THR A 29 -10.85 -22.90 -12.46
C THR A 29 -10.38 -22.21 -11.20
N ILE A 30 -10.61 -20.90 -11.12
CA ILE A 30 -10.46 -20.13 -9.90
C ILE A 30 -11.85 -19.82 -9.37
N GLN A 31 -12.14 -20.32 -8.16
CA GLN A 31 -13.43 -20.12 -7.52
C GLN A 31 -13.50 -18.74 -6.87
N HIS A 32 -14.67 -18.11 -6.94
CA HIS A 32 -14.99 -16.83 -6.35
C HIS A 32 -16.34 -16.91 -5.63
N GLN A 33 -16.31 -16.79 -4.30
CA GLN A 33 -17.52 -16.84 -3.46
C GLN A 33 -17.50 -15.67 -2.46
N ALA A 34 -18.66 -15.27 -1.94
CA ALA A 34 -18.77 -14.25 -0.88
C ALA A 34 -18.29 -14.82 0.46
N SER A 35 -17.01 -15.17 0.54
CA SER A 35 -16.36 -15.75 1.71
C SER A 35 -14.87 -15.43 1.69
N GLY A 36 -14.15 -15.78 2.75
CA GLY A 36 -12.72 -15.56 2.90
C GLY A 36 -12.37 -14.43 3.87
N THR A 37 -11.09 -14.22 4.06
CA THR A 37 -10.53 -13.11 4.85
C THR A 37 -9.39 -12.48 4.04
N PRO A 38 -9.51 -11.22 3.62
CA PRO A 38 -10.55 -10.21 3.91
C PRO A 38 -11.94 -10.52 3.30
N GLY A 39 -12.05 -11.43 2.33
CA GLY A 39 -13.30 -11.87 1.72
C GLY A 39 -13.76 -11.05 0.51
N ASN A 40 -14.68 -11.63 -0.25
CA ASN A 40 -15.35 -10.96 -1.34
C ASN A 40 -16.70 -10.40 -0.88
N ILE A 41 -17.05 -9.21 -1.37
CA ILE A 41 -18.35 -8.59 -1.09
C ILE A 41 -19.47 -9.37 -1.78
N ASP A 42 -19.23 -9.74 -3.05
CA ASP A 42 -20.21 -10.46 -3.89
C ASP A 42 -19.75 -11.88 -4.21
N ALA A 43 -20.69 -12.77 -4.37
CA ALA A 43 -20.45 -14.18 -4.74
C ALA A 43 -20.14 -14.37 -6.23
N THR A 44 -20.36 -13.35 -7.06
CA THR A 44 -20.17 -13.42 -8.51
C THR A 44 -19.42 -12.22 -9.04
N LEU A 45 -18.49 -12.46 -9.96
CA LEU A 45 -17.95 -11.39 -10.80
C LEU A 45 -19.06 -10.89 -11.75
N PRO A 46 -18.99 -9.62 -12.22
CA PRO A 46 -19.94 -9.13 -13.21
C PRO A 46 -20.05 -10.09 -14.39
N PRO A 47 -21.25 -10.60 -14.73
CA PRO A 47 -21.41 -11.60 -15.76
C PRO A 47 -21.09 -11.01 -17.15
N ASN A 48 -20.40 -11.80 -17.99
CA ASN A 48 -20.09 -11.45 -19.39
C ASN A 48 -19.32 -10.14 -19.60
N VAL A 49 -18.56 -9.70 -18.61
CA VAL A 49 -17.79 -8.45 -18.68
C VAL A 49 -16.42 -8.70 -19.27
N TYR A 50 -15.80 -9.84 -18.92
CA TYR A 50 -14.44 -10.18 -19.35
C TYR A 50 -14.44 -11.00 -20.63
N THR A 51 -13.51 -10.67 -21.53
CA THR A 51 -13.30 -11.36 -22.80
C THR A 51 -12.28 -12.49 -22.67
N GLU A 52 -12.12 -13.28 -23.75
CA GLU A 52 -11.10 -14.35 -23.84
C GLU A 52 -9.66 -13.86 -23.64
N ASN A 53 -9.42 -12.55 -23.77
CA ASN A 53 -8.11 -11.93 -23.58
C ASN A 53 -7.92 -11.34 -22.17
N ALA A 54 -8.83 -11.59 -21.24
CA ALA A 54 -8.67 -11.16 -19.87
C ALA A 54 -7.48 -11.85 -19.22
N VAL A 55 -6.72 -11.06 -18.44
CA VAL A 55 -5.54 -11.54 -17.72
C VAL A 55 -5.85 -11.54 -16.23
N ILE A 56 -5.44 -12.61 -15.55
CA ILE A 56 -5.50 -12.71 -14.09
C ILE A 56 -4.07 -12.58 -13.55
N SER A 57 -3.91 -11.70 -12.59
CA SER A 57 -2.63 -11.46 -11.92
C SER A 57 -2.82 -11.47 -10.39
N ARG A 58 -1.82 -11.99 -9.66
CA ARG A 58 -1.78 -11.88 -8.21
C ARG A 58 -1.50 -10.44 -7.83
N LEU A 59 -2.31 -9.88 -6.92
CA LEU A 59 -2.09 -8.57 -6.34
C LEU A 59 -1.22 -8.72 -5.09
N HIS A 60 -0.18 -7.91 -4.98
CA HIS A 60 0.67 -7.83 -3.80
C HIS A 60 0.47 -6.47 -3.10
N PRO A 61 -0.59 -6.32 -2.29
CA PRO A 61 -0.84 -5.06 -1.60
C PRO A 61 0.21 -4.85 -0.50
N VAL A 62 0.69 -3.63 -0.42
CA VAL A 62 1.69 -3.22 0.57
C VAL A 62 1.12 -2.07 1.40
N ARG A 63 1.27 -2.16 2.72
CA ARG A 63 0.92 -1.10 3.64
C ARG A 63 2.19 -0.49 4.23
N TRP A 64 2.25 0.83 4.25
CA TRP A 64 3.29 1.60 4.93
C TRP A 64 2.70 2.30 6.14
N TYR A 65 3.42 2.30 7.25
CA TYR A 65 3.00 3.01 8.46
C TYR A 65 4.19 3.36 9.33
N ILE A 66 3.99 4.33 10.23
CA ILE A 66 4.97 4.66 11.26
C ILE A 66 4.51 4.03 12.56
N GLY A 67 5.39 3.31 13.21
CA GLY A 67 5.12 2.59 14.45
C GLY A 67 6.30 2.63 15.42
N TYR A 68 6.02 2.33 16.69
CA TYR A 68 7.04 2.18 17.72
C TYR A 68 7.92 0.96 17.42
N ASN A 69 9.25 1.18 17.47
CA ASN A 69 10.22 0.14 17.10
C ASN A 69 10.82 -0.63 18.30
N GLY A 70 10.25 -0.47 19.50
CA GLY A 70 10.74 -1.13 20.71
C GLY A 70 11.94 -0.45 21.35
N ARG A 71 12.49 0.60 20.74
CA ARG A 71 13.68 1.33 21.19
C ARG A 71 13.34 2.68 21.80
N SER A 72 14.27 3.22 22.58
CA SER A 72 14.16 4.56 23.16
C SER A 72 15.45 5.35 22.92
N ASP A 73 15.34 6.69 22.93
CA ASP A 73 16.48 7.60 22.95
C ASP A 73 17.16 7.63 24.33
N SER A 74 18.20 8.45 24.46
CA SER A 74 18.93 8.66 25.74
C SER A 74 18.09 9.26 26.87
N ASP A 75 16.97 9.90 26.56
CA ASP A 75 16.03 10.50 27.51
C ASP A 75 14.84 9.57 27.84
N GLY A 76 14.80 8.37 27.26
CA GLY A 76 13.71 7.39 27.46
C GLY A 76 12.49 7.62 26.57
N ASN A 77 12.52 8.54 25.61
CA ASN A 77 11.42 8.73 24.66
C ASN A 77 11.38 7.59 23.65
N LYS A 78 10.16 7.12 23.34
CA LYS A 78 9.95 6.05 22.37
C LYS A 78 10.35 6.49 20.97
N LEU A 79 11.14 5.67 20.30
CA LEU A 79 11.51 5.87 18.91
C LEU A 79 10.52 5.19 17.96
N THR A 80 10.30 5.81 16.82
CA THR A 80 9.44 5.31 15.77
C THR A 80 10.22 5.01 14.49
N SER A 81 9.71 4.08 13.70
CA SER A 81 10.29 3.68 12.43
C SER A 81 9.21 3.58 11.35
N LEU A 82 9.63 3.70 10.11
CA LEU A 82 8.80 3.39 8.96
C LEU A 82 8.82 1.88 8.73
N TYR A 83 7.64 1.30 8.71
CA TYR A 83 7.42 -0.12 8.45
C TYR A 83 6.71 -0.34 7.13
N ARG A 84 7.06 -1.45 6.49
CA ARG A 84 6.37 -2.00 5.34
C ARG A 84 5.75 -3.35 5.73
N VAL A 85 4.47 -3.52 5.47
CA VAL A 85 3.78 -4.80 5.59
C VAL A 85 3.30 -5.21 4.21
N THR A 86 3.72 -6.39 3.77
CA THR A 86 3.13 -7.03 2.60
C THR A 86 1.96 -7.88 3.10
N LEU A 87 0.78 -7.64 2.58
CA LEU A 87 -0.36 -8.50 2.86
C LEU A 87 -0.13 -9.81 2.11
N THR A 88 0.22 -10.85 2.86
CA THR A 88 0.27 -12.21 2.34
C THR A 88 -1.15 -12.77 2.31
N SER A 89 -1.45 -13.52 1.26
CA SER A 89 -2.71 -14.22 1.11
C SER A 89 -2.69 -15.54 1.89
N GLY A 90 -3.85 -15.95 2.41
CA GLY A 90 -4.04 -17.20 3.14
C GLY A 90 -4.64 -16.99 4.53
N ALA A 91 -5.31 -18.01 5.03
CA ALA A 91 -6.04 -17.96 6.31
C ALA A 91 -5.15 -17.75 7.55
N ASP A 92 -3.87 -18.04 7.44
CA ASP A 92 -2.89 -17.99 8.53
C ASP A 92 -1.83 -16.89 8.35
N ALA A 93 -2.02 -15.97 7.42
CA ALA A 93 -1.05 -14.93 7.14
C ALA A 93 -1.02 -13.89 8.25
N THR A 94 -0.12 -14.07 9.19
CA THR A 94 0.23 -13.03 10.15
C THR A 94 1.07 -11.99 9.42
N PRO A 95 0.63 -10.72 9.37
CA PRO A 95 1.44 -9.68 8.76
C PRO A 95 2.77 -9.56 9.51
N ASP A 96 3.89 -9.79 8.82
CA ASP A 96 5.22 -9.58 9.37
C ASP A 96 5.75 -8.22 8.87
N PRO A 97 5.87 -7.22 9.75
CA PRO A 97 6.30 -5.89 9.36
C PRO A 97 7.81 -5.80 9.23
N ASP A 98 8.30 -5.49 8.03
CA ASP A 98 9.68 -5.11 7.78
C ASP A 98 9.95 -3.69 8.30
N GLU A 99 10.91 -3.51 9.19
CA GLU A 99 11.42 -2.17 9.53
C GLU A 99 12.31 -1.66 8.39
N ILE A 100 11.90 -0.58 7.74
CA ILE A 100 12.60 -0.04 6.57
C ILE A 100 13.54 1.11 6.94
N LEU A 101 13.10 1.99 7.83
CA LEU A 101 13.88 3.17 8.21
C LEU A 101 13.59 3.55 9.66
N GLU A 102 14.67 3.63 10.47
CA GLU A 102 14.62 4.10 11.86
C GLU A 102 14.46 5.62 11.93
N VAL A 103 13.97 6.09 13.05
CA VAL A 103 13.85 7.52 13.44
C VAL A 103 12.96 8.36 12.50
N VAL A 104 11.97 7.73 11.90
CA VAL A 104 10.92 8.42 11.15
C VAL A 104 9.81 8.82 12.11
N THR A 105 9.56 10.12 12.21
CA THR A 105 8.60 10.70 13.16
C THR A 105 7.26 11.07 12.55
N GLY A 106 7.20 11.17 11.21
CA GLY A 106 5.98 11.50 10.49
C GLY A 106 6.06 11.10 9.01
N MET A 107 4.90 10.83 8.43
CA MET A 107 4.73 10.61 6.99
C MET A 107 3.48 11.36 6.53
N THR A 108 3.61 12.11 5.45
CA THR A 108 2.53 12.82 4.78
C THR A 108 2.38 12.31 3.36
N LEU A 109 1.15 12.25 2.87
CA LEU A 109 0.83 11.92 1.49
C LEU A 109 -0.09 13.00 0.94
N GLN A 110 0.35 13.68 -0.11
CA GLN A 110 -0.45 14.65 -0.84
C GLN A 110 -0.57 14.21 -2.30
N TYR A 111 -1.65 14.59 -2.93
CA TYR A 111 -2.03 14.07 -4.24
C TYR A 111 -2.16 15.19 -5.24
N HIS A 112 -1.48 15.05 -6.38
CA HIS A 112 -1.69 15.92 -7.52
C HIS A 112 -2.88 15.40 -8.33
N VAL A 113 -3.83 16.30 -8.60
CA VAL A 113 -5.01 16.02 -9.41
C VAL A 113 -4.80 16.67 -10.78
N LYS A 114 -5.03 15.92 -11.84
CA LYS A 114 -4.85 16.37 -13.22
C LYS A 114 -5.57 17.71 -13.47
N GLY A 115 -4.84 18.69 -14.01
CA GLY A 115 -5.36 20.02 -14.27
C GLY A 115 -5.28 21.00 -13.11
N THR A 116 -4.75 20.61 -11.96
CA THR A 116 -4.41 21.51 -10.85
C THR A 116 -2.92 21.86 -10.86
N ALA A 117 -2.52 22.91 -10.14
CA ALA A 117 -1.12 23.28 -10.00
C ALA A 117 -0.49 22.73 -8.71
N ASP A 118 -1.30 22.41 -7.71
CA ASP A 118 -0.86 22.11 -6.36
C ASP A 118 -1.21 20.68 -5.94
N TYR A 119 -0.46 20.18 -4.96
CA TYR A 119 -0.77 18.94 -4.26
C TYR A 119 -1.79 19.22 -3.15
N ALA A 120 -2.72 18.29 -2.94
CA ALA A 120 -3.80 18.42 -1.97
C ALA A 120 -3.88 17.22 -1.04
N ASP A 121 -4.37 17.46 0.19
CA ASP A 121 -4.75 16.42 1.12
C ASP A 121 -6.07 15.76 0.71
N PRO A 122 -6.32 14.50 1.10
CA PRO A 122 -7.63 13.88 0.89
C PRO A 122 -8.76 14.63 1.61
N PRO A 123 -10.00 14.63 1.09
CA PRO A 123 -10.45 13.88 -0.09
C PRO A 123 -10.13 14.57 -1.41
N VAL A 124 -9.76 13.78 -2.41
CA VAL A 124 -9.46 14.23 -3.78
C VAL A 124 -10.26 13.44 -4.81
N ALA A 125 -10.30 13.93 -6.05
CA ALA A 125 -10.86 13.19 -7.18
C ALA A 125 -9.91 12.02 -7.57
N TRP A 126 -10.03 10.89 -6.91
CA TRP A 126 -9.10 9.76 -7.03
C TRP A 126 -8.89 9.26 -8.46
N ALA A 127 -9.91 9.37 -9.32
CA ALA A 127 -9.81 8.99 -10.73
C ALA A 127 -8.82 9.86 -11.51
N ASP A 128 -8.63 11.12 -11.08
CA ASP A 128 -7.81 12.11 -11.74
C ASP A 128 -6.43 12.31 -11.07
N VAL A 129 -6.12 11.53 -10.02
CA VAL A 129 -4.80 11.60 -9.39
C VAL A 129 -3.75 11.02 -10.32
N ASP A 130 -2.73 11.80 -10.67
CA ASP A 130 -1.63 11.42 -11.57
C ASP A 130 -0.26 11.38 -10.88
N ALA A 131 -0.12 12.02 -9.69
CA ALA A 131 1.11 11.92 -8.90
C ALA A 131 0.82 11.99 -7.40
N VAL A 132 1.76 11.47 -6.61
CA VAL A 132 1.74 11.48 -5.15
C VAL A 132 3.03 12.12 -4.64
N LEU A 133 2.91 13.12 -3.78
CA LEU A 133 4.00 13.68 -2.99
C LEU A 133 4.06 12.95 -1.64
N ILE A 134 5.20 12.35 -1.37
CA ILE A 134 5.47 11.63 -0.12
C ILE A 134 6.44 12.46 0.70
N GLY A 135 6.02 12.92 1.87
CA GLY A 135 6.87 13.60 2.85
C GLY A 135 7.23 12.68 4.00
N LEU A 136 8.50 12.64 4.40
CA LEU A 136 8.99 11.93 5.57
C LEU A 136 9.69 12.90 6.51
N ASN A 137 9.26 12.93 7.75
CA ASN A 137 9.92 13.66 8.83
C ASN A 137 10.86 12.72 9.59
N LEU A 138 12.13 13.09 9.68
CA LEU A 138 13.17 12.33 10.36
C LEU A 138 13.72 13.13 11.53
N ALA A 139 14.12 12.44 12.59
CA ALA A 139 14.84 13.04 13.70
C ALA A 139 16.05 12.17 14.06
N SER A 140 17.18 12.76 14.47
CA SER A 140 18.29 11.95 14.99
C SER A 140 17.85 11.21 16.26
N ARG A 141 18.42 10.02 16.48
CA ARG A 141 18.18 9.24 17.70
C ARG A 141 18.58 10.01 18.95
N ASP A 142 19.76 10.62 18.88
CA ASP A 142 20.35 11.35 20.00
C ASP A 142 20.44 12.84 19.72
N LYS A 143 20.62 13.62 20.77
CA LYS A 143 20.83 15.07 20.74
C LYS A 143 22.25 15.41 20.27
N VAL A 144 22.46 15.35 18.95
CA VAL A 144 23.77 15.56 18.29
C VAL A 144 23.94 16.98 17.73
N GLY A 145 22.91 17.83 17.82
CA GLY A 145 23.00 19.23 17.43
C GLY A 145 23.94 20.01 18.36
N THR A 146 24.55 21.06 17.84
CA THR A 146 25.42 21.99 18.64
C THR A 146 24.65 22.69 19.76
N ASP A 147 23.35 22.78 19.63
CA ASP A 147 22.36 23.27 20.58
C ASP A 147 21.84 22.18 21.55
N ARG A 148 22.42 20.97 21.48
CA ARG A 148 21.97 19.78 22.21
C ARG A 148 20.53 19.38 21.92
N GLN A 149 20.04 19.65 20.71
CA GLN A 149 18.75 19.19 20.24
C GLN A 149 18.91 18.04 19.22
N THR A 150 17.83 17.32 18.98
CA THR A 150 17.77 16.34 17.89
C THR A 150 17.82 17.06 16.55
N LEU A 151 18.61 16.54 15.62
CA LEU A 151 18.60 17.01 14.24
C LEU A 151 17.31 16.53 13.56
N LYS A 152 16.56 17.47 12.98
CA LYS A 152 15.35 17.17 12.21
C LYS A 152 15.64 17.38 10.73
N ARG A 153 15.09 16.48 9.91
CA ARG A 153 15.13 16.57 8.46
C ARG A 153 13.77 16.22 7.89
N GLU A 154 13.40 16.91 6.86
CA GLU A 154 12.27 16.58 6.00
C GLU A 154 12.79 16.07 4.67
N TYR A 155 12.20 15.02 4.18
CA TYR A 155 12.49 14.43 2.88
C TYR A 155 11.21 14.35 2.09
N GLU A 156 11.21 14.88 0.88
CA GLU A 156 10.07 14.84 -0.03
C GLU A 156 10.41 14.10 -1.31
N HIS A 157 9.47 13.32 -1.78
CA HIS A 157 9.62 12.59 -3.04
C HIS A 157 8.29 12.55 -3.79
N VAL A 158 8.34 12.82 -5.10
CA VAL A 158 7.18 12.76 -5.99
C VAL A 158 7.22 11.46 -6.79
N VAL A 159 6.11 10.75 -6.79
CA VAL A 159 5.90 9.53 -7.58
C VAL A 159 4.77 9.76 -8.57
N ALA A 160 5.07 9.70 -9.86
CA ALA A 160 4.05 9.75 -10.90
C ALA A 160 3.39 8.39 -11.10
N ILE A 161 2.08 8.38 -11.28
CA ILE A 161 1.30 7.18 -11.61
C ILE A 161 1.37 6.97 -13.13
N ARG A 162 2.23 6.03 -13.57
CA ARG A 162 2.54 5.82 -15.00
C ARG A 162 1.31 5.63 -15.89
N SER A 163 0.30 4.92 -15.40
CA SER A 163 -0.94 4.66 -16.16
C SER A 163 -1.82 5.90 -16.34
N ARG A 164 -1.48 7.02 -15.67
CA ARG A 164 -2.26 8.27 -15.66
C ARG A 164 -1.43 9.50 -16.05
N ALA A 165 -0.12 9.34 -16.08
CA ALA A 165 0.77 10.41 -16.58
C ALA A 165 0.50 10.65 -18.07
N PRO A 166 0.57 11.93 -18.54
CA PRO A 166 0.34 12.29 -19.93
C PRO A 166 1.40 11.70 -20.88
#